data_1bdf8f64954c14798c1056a98a1ae89e
#
_entry.id   1bdf8f64954c14798c1056a98a1ae89e
#
_cell.length_a   1.000
_cell.length_b   1.000
_cell.length_c   1.000
_cell.angle_alpha   90.00
_cell.angle_beta   90.00
_cell.angle_gamma   90.00
#
_symmetry.space_group_name_H-M   'P 1'
#
loop_
_entity.id
_entity.type
_entity.pdbx_description
1 polymer ?
#
loop_
_entity_poly.entity_id
_entity_poly.type
_entity_poly.pdbx_seq_one_letter_code
_entity_poly.pdbx_strand_id
1 'polypeptide(L)'
;LRFTSQRISESGFSFSTYTIFAYKADEWNLVSDNFGRALKIYDLNLKYEFDETTRIWAGRFLNSKISNISTIDGLMVEKSFSSLTFGLVAGSRPNFTDFGLNLKLFEFGGYVSKIDSFSTGVMENTLSTFNQTNDFKTDRRFLYFQHTNNIINNTFLFASAEVDLFKKVNDAAKTDFIFTGLFFSARYAPVREFSLNVSYVARKNVIYYETFKSLSQTILEN
;
A
#
# COMPACT_ATOMS: atom_id res chain seq x y z
N LEU A 1 -15.89 10.71 -0.62
CA LEU A 1 -16.56 10.27 -1.84
C LEU A 1 -15.77 9.13 -2.47
N ARG A 2 -16.46 8.04 -2.82
CA ARG A 2 -15.88 6.94 -3.62
C ARG A 2 -16.77 6.71 -4.85
N PHE A 3 -16.15 6.64 -6.02
CA PHE A 3 -16.82 6.34 -7.27
C PHE A 3 -15.98 5.34 -8.06
N THR A 4 -16.65 4.35 -8.65
CA THR A 4 -16.00 3.36 -9.51
C THR A 4 -16.93 3.08 -10.69
N SER A 5 -16.40 3.19 -11.91
CA SER A 5 -17.07 2.77 -13.14
C SER A 5 -16.26 1.65 -13.78
N GLN A 6 -16.90 0.50 -14.00
CA GLN A 6 -16.24 -0.68 -14.56
C GLN A 6 -16.70 -0.92 -16.00
N ARG A 7 -15.76 -1.35 -16.86
CA ARG A 7 -16.01 -1.68 -18.28
C ARG A 7 -16.80 -0.59 -19.00
N ILE A 8 -16.25 0.62 -19.01
CA ILE A 8 -16.87 1.79 -19.63
C ILE A 8 -17.19 1.48 -21.10
N SER A 9 -18.48 1.56 -21.49
CA SER A 9 -18.96 1.27 -22.84
C SER A 9 -18.54 -0.12 -23.36
N GLU A 10 -18.59 -1.16 -22.50
CA GLU A 10 -18.17 -2.53 -22.82
C GLU A 10 -16.69 -2.69 -23.20
N SER A 11 -15.91 -1.64 -23.03
CA SER A 11 -14.44 -1.67 -23.23
C SER A 11 -13.74 -2.29 -22.04
N GLY A 12 -12.42 -2.59 -22.19
CA GLY A 12 -11.56 -3.00 -21.08
C GLY A 12 -11.25 -1.90 -20.06
N PHE A 13 -11.73 -0.64 -20.29
CA PHE A 13 -11.46 0.49 -19.41
C PHE A 13 -12.36 0.51 -18.18
N SER A 14 -11.75 0.80 -17.02
CA SER A 14 -12.44 1.09 -15.78
C SER A 14 -11.79 2.29 -15.12
N PHE A 15 -12.57 3.09 -14.41
CA PHE A 15 -12.14 4.29 -13.70
C PHE A 15 -12.50 4.16 -12.22
N SER A 16 -11.61 4.56 -11.33
CA SER A 16 -11.92 4.69 -9.91
C SER A 16 -11.39 5.99 -9.31
N THR A 17 -12.12 6.49 -8.33
CA THR A 17 -11.68 7.60 -7.49
C THR A 17 -12.15 7.41 -6.06
N TYR A 18 -11.26 7.76 -5.10
CA TYR A 18 -11.55 7.85 -3.69
C TYR A 18 -10.96 9.13 -3.11
N THR A 19 -11.84 10.04 -2.70
CA THR A 19 -11.47 11.34 -2.15
C THR A 19 -12.09 11.55 -0.79
N ILE A 20 -11.34 12.19 0.11
CA ILE A 20 -11.83 12.67 1.41
C ILE A 20 -11.67 14.18 1.46
N PHE A 21 -12.76 14.86 1.79
CA PHE A 21 -12.73 16.28 2.12
C PHE A 21 -12.99 16.41 3.62
N ALA A 22 -12.02 16.94 4.35
CA ALA A 22 -12.10 17.11 5.80
C ALA A 22 -11.37 18.38 6.23
N TYR A 23 -12.02 19.18 7.04
CA TYR A 23 -11.44 20.38 7.65
C TYR A 23 -12.06 20.63 9.03
N LYS A 24 -11.39 21.43 9.85
CA LYS A 24 -11.97 21.92 11.09
C LYS A 24 -12.78 23.19 10.81
N ALA A 25 -13.94 23.32 11.44
CA ALA A 25 -14.89 24.40 11.17
C ALA A 25 -14.31 25.80 11.42
N ASP A 26 -13.39 25.94 12.37
CA ASP A 26 -12.70 27.18 12.74
C ASP A 26 -11.43 27.45 11.88
N GLU A 27 -11.04 26.54 11.02
CA GLU A 27 -9.82 26.63 10.20
C GLU A 27 -10.13 26.83 8.69
N TRP A 28 -11.30 27.41 8.34
CA TRP A 28 -11.67 27.60 6.93
C TRP A 28 -10.67 28.47 6.14
N ASN A 29 -10.04 29.43 6.77
CA ASN A 29 -9.02 30.26 6.13
C ASN A 29 -7.83 29.43 5.64
N LEU A 30 -7.44 28.37 6.36
CA LEU A 30 -6.37 27.47 5.94
C LEU A 30 -6.77 26.62 4.71
N VAL A 31 -8.06 26.35 4.55
CA VAL A 31 -8.60 25.65 3.38
C VAL A 31 -8.63 26.57 2.17
N SER A 32 -9.02 27.84 2.32
CA SER A 32 -9.02 28.83 1.25
C SER A 32 -7.62 29.11 0.71
N ASP A 33 -6.61 29.12 1.59
CA ASP A 33 -5.20 29.32 1.22
C ASP A 33 -4.59 28.10 0.56
N ASN A 34 -4.99 26.90 0.96
CA ASN A 34 -4.51 25.65 0.39
C ASN A 34 -5.59 24.55 0.45
N PHE A 35 -6.40 24.48 -0.59
CA PHE A 35 -7.46 23.48 -0.74
C PHE A 35 -6.97 22.02 -0.63
N GLY A 36 -5.73 21.75 -1.07
CA GLY A 36 -5.12 20.43 -0.97
C GLY A 36 -4.95 19.91 0.46
N ARG A 37 -4.96 20.79 1.47
CA ARG A 37 -4.94 20.37 2.89
C ARG A 37 -6.25 19.71 3.32
N ALA A 38 -7.38 20.17 2.78
CA ALA A 38 -8.69 19.63 3.08
C ALA A 38 -9.11 18.50 2.15
N LEU A 39 -8.72 18.55 0.87
CA LEU A 39 -9.04 17.54 -0.13
C LEU A 39 -7.87 16.56 -0.30
N LYS A 40 -8.06 15.35 0.15
CA LYS A 40 -7.08 14.26 -0.04
C LYS A 40 -7.63 13.26 -1.05
N ILE A 41 -6.87 13.06 -2.13
CA ILE A 41 -7.18 12.09 -3.18
C ILE A 41 -6.34 10.85 -2.91
N TYR A 42 -6.98 9.75 -2.48
CA TYR A 42 -6.33 8.47 -2.20
C TYR A 42 -6.30 7.55 -3.41
N ASP A 43 -7.26 7.69 -4.30
CA ASP A 43 -7.39 6.88 -5.51
C ASP A 43 -7.92 7.77 -6.63
N LEU A 44 -7.26 7.74 -7.77
CA LEU A 44 -7.65 8.42 -9.01
C LEU A 44 -6.93 7.72 -10.15
N ASN A 45 -7.49 6.62 -10.63
CA ASN A 45 -6.81 5.81 -11.63
C ASN A 45 -7.73 5.36 -12.76
N LEU A 46 -7.09 5.05 -13.86
CA LEU A 46 -7.65 4.35 -15.00
C LEU A 46 -7.05 2.94 -15.03
N LYS A 47 -7.92 1.93 -15.08
CA LYS A 47 -7.54 0.53 -15.28
C LYS A 47 -7.92 0.12 -16.71
N TYR A 48 -7.05 -0.64 -17.37
CA TYR A 48 -7.33 -1.30 -18.63
C TYR A 48 -7.08 -2.80 -18.53
N GLU A 49 -8.04 -3.60 -18.96
CA GLU A 49 -7.96 -5.06 -19.06
C GLU A 49 -7.72 -5.45 -20.51
N PHE A 50 -6.51 -5.90 -20.83
CA PHE A 50 -6.16 -6.40 -22.17
C PHE A 50 -6.84 -7.72 -22.47
N ASP A 51 -6.88 -8.59 -21.46
CA ASP A 51 -7.52 -9.90 -21.45
C ASP A 51 -7.92 -10.26 -20.01
N GLU A 52 -8.49 -11.43 -19.80
CA GLU A 52 -8.92 -11.90 -18.47
C GLU A 52 -7.77 -12.01 -17.45
N THR A 53 -6.53 -12.06 -17.93
CA THR A 53 -5.34 -12.31 -17.12
C THR A 53 -4.41 -11.12 -17.01
N THR A 54 -4.48 -10.14 -17.93
CA THR A 54 -3.54 -9.01 -18.03
C THR A 54 -4.24 -7.68 -17.80
N ARG A 55 -3.77 -6.92 -16.82
CA ARG A 55 -4.33 -5.64 -16.42
C ARG A 55 -3.25 -4.61 -16.20
N ILE A 56 -3.55 -3.37 -16.51
CA ILE A 56 -2.68 -2.21 -16.22
C ILE A 56 -3.50 -1.12 -15.53
N TRP A 57 -2.87 -0.45 -14.58
CA TRP A 57 -3.41 0.75 -13.93
C TRP A 57 -2.47 1.92 -14.16
N ALA A 58 -3.04 3.10 -14.39
CA ALA A 58 -2.31 4.36 -14.53
C ALA A 58 -2.98 5.43 -13.69
N GLY A 59 -2.19 6.21 -12.95
CA GLY A 59 -2.66 7.27 -12.07
C GLY A 59 -2.34 7.00 -10.61
N ARG A 60 -3.17 7.49 -9.71
CA ARG A 60 -3.04 7.29 -8.26
C ARG A 60 -3.84 6.07 -7.83
N PHE A 61 -3.21 5.09 -7.23
CA PHE A 61 -3.88 3.86 -6.81
C PHE A 61 -3.39 3.32 -5.47
N LEU A 62 -4.28 2.55 -4.83
CA LEU A 62 -4.02 1.70 -3.67
C LEU A 62 -4.07 0.24 -4.11
N ASN A 63 -3.14 -0.58 -3.66
CA ASN A 63 -3.17 -2.01 -3.94
C ASN A 63 -3.50 -2.80 -2.67
N SER A 64 -4.64 -3.50 -2.67
CA SER A 64 -5.10 -4.30 -1.52
C SER A 64 -4.24 -5.52 -1.21
N LYS A 65 -3.45 -6.01 -2.19
CA LYS A 65 -2.54 -7.15 -2.01
C LYS A 65 -1.26 -6.77 -1.26
N ILE A 66 -0.93 -5.47 -1.20
CA ILE A 66 0.28 -4.93 -0.58
C ILE A 66 -0.10 -3.71 0.27
N SER A 67 -0.79 -3.96 1.38
CA SER A 67 -1.38 -2.89 2.20
C SER A 67 -0.37 -2.03 2.97
N ASN A 68 0.92 -2.41 3.01
CA ASN A 68 1.98 -1.63 3.63
C ASN A 68 2.51 -0.49 2.75
N ILE A 69 2.37 -0.60 1.42
CA ILE A 69 2.63 0.55 0.55
C ILE A 69 1.42 1.49 0.60
N SER A 70 1.71 2.77 0.68
CA SER A 70 0.66 3.77 0.61
C SER A 70 0.16 3.93 -0.82
N THR A 71 -0.56 4.99 -1.09
CA THR A 71 -0.93 5.44 -2.42
C THR A 71 0.31 5.70 -3.27
N ILE A 72 0.27 5.25 -4.53
CA ILE A 72 1.32 5.50 -5.54
C ILE A 72 0.72 6.23 -6.73
N ASP A 73 1.41 7.26 -7.18
CA ASP A 73 1.16 7.98 -8.43
C ASP A 73 2.05 7.38 -9.53
N GLY A 74 1.51 6.49 -10.35
CA GLY A 74 2.35 5.77 -11.30
C GLY A 74 1.62 4.74 -12.15
N LEU A 75 2.30 3.65 -12.39
CA LEU A 75 1.84 2.52 -13.19
C LEU A 75 1.91 1.22 -12.40
N MET A 76 0.94 0.36 -12.60
CA MET A 76 0.93 -1.01 -12.12
C MET A 76 0.49 -1.94 -13.24
N VAL A 77 1.18 -3.07 -13.40
CA VAL A 77 0.82 -4.13 -14.33
C VAL A 77 0.66 -5.43 -13.56
N GLU A 78 -0.42 -6.15 -13.80
CA GLU A 78 -0.64 -7.51 -13.30
C GLU A 78 -0.79 -8.51 -14.44
N LYS A 79 -0.21 -9.70 -14.23
CA LYS A 79 -0.46 -10.89 -15.06
C LYS A 79 -0.83 -12.05 -14.17
N SER A 80 -1.98 -12.67 -14.43
CA SER A 80 -2.47 -13.83 -13.69
C SER A 80 -2.24 -15.12 -14.47
N PHE A 81 -1.86 -16.19 -13.77
CA PHE A 81 -1.68 -17.54 -14.28
C PHE A 81 -2.35 -18.51 -13.31
N SER A 82 -3.54 -18.99 -13.64
CA SER A 82 -4.36 -19.81 -12.74
C SER A 82 -4.55 -19.12 -11.37
N SER A 83 -4.05 -19.68 -10.28
CA SER A 83 -4.14 -19.14 -8.93
C SER A 83 -3.06 -18.10 -8.58
N LEU A 84 -2.04 -17.92 -9.41
CA LEU A 84 -0.93 -17.00 -9.21
C LEU A 84 -1.15 -15.70 -9.97
N THR A 85 -0.85 -14.58 -9.33
CA THR A 85 -0.80 -13.25 -9.95
C THR A 85 0.57 -12.63 -9.67
N PHE A 86 1.23 -12.17 -10.73
CA PHE A 86 2.46 -11.39 -10.66
C PHE A 86 2.13 -9.93 -10.92
N GLY A 87 2.64 -9.04 -10.09
CA GLY A 87 2.44 -7.61 -10.23
C GLY A 87 3.76 -6.84 -10.21
N LEU A 88 3.85 -5.82 -11.04
CA LEU A 88 4.93 -4.83 -11.04
C LEU A 88 4.34 -3.46 -10.81
N VAL A 89 5.00 -2.65 -9.97
CA VAL A 89 4.56 -1.32 -9.59
C VAL A 89 5.73 -0.36 -9.72
N ALA A 90 5.49 0.82 -10.28
CA ALA A 90 6.47 1.90 -10.31
C ALA A 90 5.76 3.25 -10.30
N GLY A 91 6.20 4.16 -9.44
CA GLY A 91 5.64 5.50 -9.35
C GLY A 91 6.19 6.31 -8.20
N SER A 92 5.62 7.48 -7.97
CA SER A 92 5.99 8.35 -6.87
C SER A 92 5.04 8.20 -5.68
N ARG A 93 5.57 8.35 -4.49
CA ARG A 93 4.75 8.47 -3.27
C ARG A 93 4.31 9.91 -3.11
N PRO A 94 3.01 10.19 -2.87
CA PRO A 94 2.56 11.53 -2.53
C PRO A 94 3.25 12.08 -1.28
N ASN A 95 3.28 13.39 -1.14
CA ASN A 95 3.73 14.03 0.08
C ASN A 95 2.90 13.57 1.29
N PHE A 96 3.55 13.39 2.43
CA PHE A 96 2.87 12.97 3.67
C PHE A 96 1.91 14.02 4.23
N THR A 97 2.14 15.31 3.94
CA THR A 97 1.38 16.42 4.53
C THR A 97 0.12 16.78 3.73
N ASP A 98 0.27 17.00 2.43
CA ASP A 98 -0.80 17.54 1.57
C ASP A 98 -1.29 16.57 0.50
N PHE A 99 -0.73 15.36 0.43
CA PHE A 99 -0.98 14.36 -0.61
C PHE A 99 -0.71 14.86 -2.04
N GLY A 100 0.08 15.93 -2.18
CA GLY A 100 0.55 16.43 -3.46
C GLY A 100 1.50 15.48 -4.16
N LEU A 101 1.61 15.59 -5.48
CA LEU A 101 2.55 14.83 -6.29
C LEU A 101 3.99 15.14 -5.89
N ASN A 102 4.81 14.12 -5.62
CA ASN A 102 6.21 14.29 -5.25
C ASN A 102 7.11 13.33 -6.03
N LEU A 103 7.64 13.77 -7.15
CA LEU A 103 8.49 12.96 -8.03
C LEU A 103 9.84 12.58 -7.42
N LYS A 104 10.25 13.20 -6.30
CA LYS A 104 11.48 12.83 -5.59
C LYS A 104 11.33 11.53 -4.82
N LEU A 105 10.13 11.26 -4.29
CA LEU A 105 9.83 10.07 -3.53
C LEU A 105 9.37 8.96 -4.48
N PHE A 106 10.31 8.29 -5.15
CA PHE A 106 9.99 7.25 -6.11
C PHE A 106 10.04 5.87 -5.46
N GLU A 107 9.07 5.02 -5.81
CA GLU A 107 8.95 3.65 -5.31
C GLU A 107 8.71 2.69 -6.47
N PHE A 108 9.44 1.57 -6.47
CA PHE A 108 9.24 0.52 -7.45
C PHE A 108 9.48 -0.85 -6.83
N GLY A 109 8.79 -1.82 -7.36
CA GLY A 109 8.89 -3.19 -6.87
C GLY A 109 7.93 -4.13 -7.57
N GLY A 110 7.79 -5.31 -6.98
CA GLY A 110 6.90 -6.31 -7.49
C GLY A 110 6.39 -7.24 -6.41
N TYR A 111 5.39 -8.02 -6.78
CA TYR A 111 4.79 -9.01 -5.90
C TYR A 111 4.32 -10.25 -6.64
N VAL A 112 4.19 -11.32 -5.91
CA VAL A 112 3.47 -12.52 -6.31
C VAL A 112 2.36 -12.78 -5.28
N SER A 113 1.15 -12.96 -5.76
CA SER A 113 -0.02 -13.32 -4.95
C SER A 113 -0.54 -14.68 -5.40
N LYS A 114 -0.87 -15.54 -4.44
CA LYS A 114 -1.51 -16.84 -4.67
C LYS A 114 -2.87 -16.84 -4.00
N ILE A 115 -3.91 -17.18 -4.78
CA ILE A 115 -5.28 -17.32 -4.31
C ILE A 115 -5.66 -18.80 -4.36
N ASP A 116 -6.01 -19.36 -3.21
CA ASP A 116 -6.54 -20.70 -3.07
C ASP A 116 -8.03 -20.62 -2.69
N SER A 117 -8.90 -21.17 -3.52
CA SER A 117 -10.35 -21.20 -3.31
C SER A 117 -10.79 -22.54 -2.74
N PHE A 118 -11.58 -22.48 -1.67
CA PHE A 118 -12.14 -23.64 -0.97
C PHE A 118 -13.68 -23.53 -1.00
N SER A 119 -14.37 -24.61 -0.67
CA SER A 119 -15.84 -24.61 -0.63
C SER A 119 -16.41 -23.60 0.38
N THR A 120 -15.65 -23.27 1.43
CA THR A 120 -16.07 -22.38 2.53
C THR A 120 -15.54 -20.96 2.43
N GLY A 121 -14.54 -20.70 1.54
CA GLY A 121 -13.95 -19.38 1.44
C GLY A 121 -12.69 -19.34 0.61
N VAL A 122 -11.93 -18.28 0.76
CA VAL A 122 -10.74 -17.97 -0.03
C VAL A 122 -9.56 -17.67 0.91
N MET A 123 -8.37 -18.10 0.50
CA MET A 123 -7.10 -17.73 1.13
C MET A 123 -6.23 -17.04 0.10
N GLU A 124 -5.69 -15.89 0.42
CA GLU A 124 -4.73 -15.18 -0.42
C GLU A 124 -3.42 -14.93 0.36
N ASN A 125 -2.31 -15.29 -0.27
CA ASN A 125 -0.96 -15.05 0.22
C ASN A 125 -0.21 -14.21 -0.78
N THR A 126 0.35 -13.08 -0.34
CA THR A 126 1.15 -12.18 -1.19
C THR A 126 2.52 -11.98 -0.59
N LEU A 127 3.55 -12.14 -1.40
CA LEU A 127 4.92 -11.78 -1.08
C LEU A 127 5.37 -10.68 -2.03
N SER A 128 5.96 -9.62 -1.50
CA SER A 128 6.42 -8.47 -2.29
C SER A 128 7.78 -7.95 -1.86
N THR A 129 8.45 -7.27 -2.76
CA THR A 129 9.67 -6.51 -2.49
C THR A 129 9.60 -5.15 -3.16
N PHE A 130 10.03 -4.11 -2.43
CA PHE A 130 10.02 -2.74 -2.89
C PHE A 130 11.31 -2.02 -2.55
N ASN A 131 11.71 -1.12 -3.44
CA ASN A 131 12.77 -0.16 -3.22
C ASN A 131 12.17 1.26 -3.28
N GLN A 132 12.38 2.02 -2.22
CA GLN A 132 11.98 3.42 -2.10
C GLN A 132 13.22 4.29 -2.23
N THR A 133 13.08 5.38 -2.99
CA THR A 133 14.16 6.34 -3.21
C THR A 133 13.69 7.75 -2.89
N ASN A 134 14.63 8.62 -2.55
CA ASN A 134 14.45 10.06 -2.52
C ASN A 134 15.59 10.72 -3.31
N ASP A 135 15.24 11.54 -4.31
CA ASP A 135 16.21 12.11 -5.27
C ASP A 135 17.17 11.01 -5.84
N PHE A 136 16.59 9.86 -6.28
CA PHE A 136 17.28 8.70 -6.86
C PHE A 136 18.24 7.96 -5.89
N LYS A 137 18.34 8.36 -4.62
CA LYS A 137 19.08 7.64 -3.61
C LYS A 137 18.18 6.67 -2.87
N THR A 138 18.64 5.44 -2.65
CA THR A 138 17.88 4.45 -1.89
C THR A 138 17.62 4.96 -0.48
N ASP A 139 16.34 5.10 -0.17
CA ASP A 139 15.82 5.54 1.11
C ASP A 139 15.46 4.34 2.00
N ARG A 140 14.87 3.32 1.39
CA ARG A 140 14.46 2.08 2.05
C ARG A 140 14.35 0.95 1.03
N ARG A 141 14.62 -0.29 1.44
CA ARG A 141 14.30 -1.51 0.70
C ARG A 141 13.72 -2.53 1.66
N PHE A 142 12.63 -3.19 1.29
CA PHE A 142 11.96 -4.13 2.19
C PHE A 142 11.30 -5.28 1.46
N LEU A 143 11.09 -6.37 2.21
CA LEU A 143 10.17 -7.46 1.90
C LEU A 143 8.90 -7.29 2.72
N TYR A 144 7.76 -7.63 2.14
CA TYR A 144 6.48 -7.62 2.81
C TYR A 144 5.70 -8.87 2.44
N PHE A 145 5.14 -9.52 3.46
CA PHE A 145 4.22 -10.65 3.33
C PHE A 145 2.86 -10.24 3.85
N GLN A 146 1.81 -10.67 3.14
CA GLN A 146 0.41 -10.48 3.54
C GLN A 146 -0.36 -11.77 3.36
N HIS A 147 -1.19 -12.09 4.33
CA HIS A 147 -2.11 -13.22 4.34
C HIS A 147 -3.51 -12.73 4.66
N THR A 148 -4.49 -13.15 3.84
CA THR A 148 -5.90 -12.98 4.12
C THR A 148 -6.61 -14.32 4.02
N ASN A 149 -7.61 -14.56 4.88
CA ASN A 149 -8.27 -15.86 4.95
C ASN A 149 -9.69 -15.71 5.50
N ASN A 150 -10.67 -16.30 4.84
CA ASN A 150 -12.05 -16.41 5.30
C ASN A 150 -12.62 -17.83 5.16
N ILE A 151 -11.73 -18.86 5.15
CA ILE A 151 -12.10 -20.28 5.00
C ILE A 151 -12.94 -20.77 6.19
N ILE A 152 -12.64 -20.27 7.41
CA ILE A 152 -13.38 -20.60 8.61
C ILE A 152 -14.68 -19.80 8.61
N ASN A 153 -15.82 -20.48 8.71
CA ASN A 153 -17.12 -19.83 8.71
C ASN A 153 -17.20 -18.68 9.72
N ASN A 154 -17.79 -17.57 9.28
CA ASN A 154 -17.97 -16.35 10.09
C ASN A 154 -16.65 -15.72 10.61
N THR A 155 -15.50 -16.13 10.06
CA THR A 155 -14.18 -15.67 10.51
C THR A 155 -13.43 -15.02 9.34
N PHE A 156 -12.83 -13.87 9.60
CA PHE A 156 -11.88 -13.23 8.69
C PHE A 156 -10.54 -13.08 9.42
N LEU A 157 -9.48 -13.57 8.81
CA LEU A 157 -8.10 -13.44 9.29
C LEU A 157 -7.30 -12.55 8.36
N PHE A 158 -6.50 -11.68 8.95
CA PHE A 158 -5.50 -10.89 8.26
C PHE A 158 -4.18 -10.97 9.03
N ALA A 159 -3.09 -11.23 8.32
CA ALA A 159 -1.75 -11.16 8.90
C ALA A 159 -0.79 -10.50 7.92
N SER A 160 0.19 -9.76 8.43
CA SER A 160 1.28 -9.23 7.62
C SER A 160 2.58 -9.19 8.40
N ALA A 161 3.69 -9.34 7.67
CA ALA A 161 5.04 -9.24 8.19
C ALA A 161 5.90 -8.39 7.27
N GLU A 162 6.82 -7.62 7.85
CA GLU A 162 7.70 -6.72 7.10
C GLU A 162 9.14 -6.85 7.60
N VAL A 163 10.09 -6.90 6.65
CA VAL A 163 11.54 -7.01 6.90
C VAL A 163 12.25 -5.98 6.03
N ASP A 164 12.97 -5.06 6.65
CA ASP A 164 13.85 -4.14 5.94
C ASP A 164 15.13 -4.84 5.51
N LEU A 165 15.55 -4.58 4.27
CA LEU A 165 16.74 -5.15 3.65
C LEU A 165 17.87 -4.13 3.46
N PHE A 166 17.66 -2.88 3.86
CA PHE A 166 18.57 -1.79 3.60
C PHE A 166 18.98 -1.09 4.89
N LYS A 167 20.29 -0.91 5.05
CA LYS A 167 20.88 -0.15 6.15
C LYS A 167 22.03 0.69 5.62
N LYS A 168 22.19 1.91 6.10
CA LYS A 168 23.39 2.73 5.92
C LYS A 168 24.23 2.73 7.18
N VAL A 169 25.52 2.50 7.02
CA VAL A 169 26.51 2.64 8.10
C VAL A 169 27.67 3.47 7.56
N ASN A 170 27.91 4.63 8.13
CA ASN A 170 28.92 5.61 7.65
C ASN A 170 28.74 5.93 6.15
N ASP A 171 27.50 6.24 5.75
CA ASP A 171 27.08 6.49 4.35
C ASP A 171 27.28 5.32 3.37
N ALA A 172 27.79 4.18 3.82
CA ALA A 172 27.90 2.97 3.01
C ALA A 172 26.60 2.14 3.09
N ALA A 173 26.07 1.78 1.93
CA ALA A 173 24.92 0.89 1.84
C ALA A 173 25.30 -0.54 2.23
N LYS A 174 24.52 -1.16 3.10
CA LYS A 174 24.65 -2.58 3.49
C LYS A 174 23.29 -3.27 3.36
N THR A 175 23.32 -4.54 3.04
CA THR A 175 22.15 -5.41 3.16
C THR A 175 22.12 -5.96 4.59
N ASP A 176 20.98 -5.77 5.26
CA ASP A 176 20.73 -6.29 6.60
C ASP A 176 19.28 -6.79 6.65
N PHE A 177 18.98 -7.77 7.50
CA PHE A 177 17.64 -8.30 7.67
C PHE A 177 17.08 -7.80 9.01
N ILE A 178 16.29 -6.72 8.93
CA ILE A 178 15.71 -6.08 10.11
C ILE A 178 14.22 -6.31 10.09
N PHE A 179 13.71 -7.11 11.03
CA PHE A 179 12.28 -7.30 11.21
C PHE A 179 11.65 -6.00 11.74
N THR A 180 10.77 -5.37 10.94
CA THR A 180 10.21 -4.04 11.22
C THR A 180 8.74 -4.06 11.55
N GLY A 181 8.00 -5.08 11.15
CA GLY A 181 6.58 -5.11 11.43
C GLY A 181 5.96 -6.49 11.44
N LEU A 182 5.04 -6.69 12.39
CA LEU A 182 4.11 -7.81 12.43
C LEU A 182 2.74 -7.26 12.79
N PHE A 183 1.75 -7.61 12.00
CA PHE A 183 0.36 -7.34 12.28
C PHE A 183 -0.45 -8.62 12.13
N PHE A 184 -1.36 -8.86 13.05
CA PHE A 184 -2.33 -9.93 12.99
C PHE A 184 -3.69 -9.39 13.41
N SER A 185 -4.75 -9.78 12.74
CA SER A 185 -6.12 -9.47 13.10
C SER A 185 -7.04 -10.65 12.77
N ALA A 186 -7.91 -10.98 13.71
CA ALA A 186 -8.95 -11.98 13.55
C ALA A 186 -10.30 -11.38 13.94
N ARG A 187 -11.27 -11.49 13.05
CA ARG A 187 -12.65 -11.12 13.29
C ARG A 187 -13.53 -12.37 13.24
N TYR A 188 -14.29 -12.63 14.27
CA TYR A 188 -15.28 -13.70 14.34
C TYR A 188 -16.66 -13.11 14.61
N ALA A 189 -17.62 -13.35 13.70
CA ALA A 189 -18.98 -12.82 13.76
C ALA A 189 -20.00 -13.95 13.51
N PRO A 190 -20.29 -14.82 14.51
CA PRO A 190 -21.16 -15.98 14.33
C PRO A 190 -22.62 -15.60 14.07
N VAL A 191 -23.07 -14.45 14.58
CA VAL A 191 -24.41 -13.88 14.39
C VAL A 191 -24.29 -12.38 14.14
N ARG A 192 -25.36 -11.73 13.64
CA ARG A 192 -25.35 -10.30 13.31
C ARG A 192 -25.11 -9.40 14.53
N GLU A 193 -25.58 -9.83 15.69
CA GLU A 193 -25.56 -9.07 16.93
C GLU A 193 -24.24 -9.19 17.70
N PHE A 194 -23.38 -10.15 17.32
CA PHE A 194 -22.12 -10.40 18.04
C PHE A 194 -20.94 -10.46 17.07
N SER A 195 -19.90 -9.66 17.38
CA SER A 195 -18.63 -9.68 16.67
C SER A 195 -17.47 -9.55 17.66
N LEU A 196 -16.55 -10.49 17.61
CA LEU A 196 -15.29 -10.44 18.36
C LEU A 196 -14.15 -10.07 17.39
N ASN A 197 -13.37 -9.08 17.76
CA ASN A 197 -12.16 -8.70 17.03
C ASN A 197 -10.96 -8.80 17.96
N VAL A 198 -9.92 -9.48 17.51
CA VAL A 198 -8.63 -9.59 18.21
C VAL A 198 -7.56 -9.10 17.24
N SER A 199 -6.66 -8.25 17.72
CA SER A 199 -5.52 -7.79 16.93
C SER A 199 -4.25 -7.75 17.75
N TYR A 200 -3.12 -8.00 17.08
CA TYR A 200 -1.78 -7.89 17.63
C TYR A 200 -0.91 -7.08 16.68
N VAL A 201 -0.15 -6.14 17.25
CA VAL A 201 0.76 -5.27 16.49
C VAL A 201 2.11 -5.25 17.19
N ALA A 202 3.16 -5.59 16.45
CA ALA A 202 4.54 -5.36 16.86
C ALA A 202 5.26 -4.60 15.77
N ARG A 203 5.82 -3.42 16.10
CA ARG A 203 6.51 -2.56 15.12
C ARG A 203 7.81 -2.03 15.71
N LYS A 204 8.83 -1.95 14.86
CA LYS A 204 10.03 -1.13 15.08
C LYS A 204 9.93 0.14 14.26
N ASN A 205 10.65 1.18 14.68
CA ASN A 205 10.76 2.38 13.86
C ASN A 205 11.45 2.05 12.54
N VAL A 206 10.80 2.41 11.46
CA VAL A 206 11.36 2.32 10.12
C VAL A 206 12.23 3.53 9.87
N ILE A 207 13.45 3.30 9.41
CA ILE A 207 14.41 4.36 9.12
C ILE A 207 14.37 4.68 7.62
N TYR A 208 14.08 5.94 7.30
CA TYR A 208 14.17 6.50 5.96
C TYR A 208 15.43 7.35 5.88
N TYR A 209 16.45 6.83 5.22
CA TYR A 209 17.79 7.40 5.27
C TYR A 209 17.98 8.72 4.52
N GLU A 210 17.13 8.99 3.53
CA GLU A 210 17.19 10.21 2.71
C GLU A 210 16.01 11.15 2.99
N THR A 211 14.81 10.62 3.24
CA THR A 211 13.59 11.45 3.45
C THR A 211 13.62 12.17 4.80
N PHE A 212 14.14 11.54 5.85
CA PHE A 212 14.22 12.11 7.19
C PHE A 212 15.65 12.15 7.72
N LYS A 213 16.59 12.50 6.86
CA LYS A 213 18.04 12.49 7.18
C LYS A 213 18.40 13.26 8.45
N SER A 214 17.78 14.42 8.67
CA SER A 214 18.00 15.25 9.87
C SER A 214 17.48 14.59 11.16
N LEU A 215 16.33 13.90 11.09
CA LEU A 215 15.77 13.16 12.22
C LEU A 215 16.57 11.89 12.54
N SER A 216 17.07 11.20 11.52
CA SER A 216 17.89 9.99 11.69
C SER A 216 19.22 10.29 12.35
N GLN A 217 19.85 11.43 12.05
CA GLN A 217 21.07 11.88 12.72
C GLN A 217 20.83 12.10 14.22
N THR A 218 19.75 12.77 14.60
CA THR A 218 19.41 13.04 16.00
C THR A 218 19.11 11.76 16.80
N ILE A 219 18.53 10.72 16.16
CA ILE A 219 18.23 9.44 16.82
C ILE A 219 19.47 8.56 16.98
N LEU A 220 20.46 8.68 16.09
CA LEU A 220 21.69 7.89 16.13
C LEU A 220 22.78 8.51 17.04
N GLU A 221 22.63 9.78 17.40
CA GLU A 221 23.55 10.52 18.29
C GLU A 221 23.09 10.48 19.77
N ASN A 222 21.91 9.94 20.07
CA ASN A 222 21.40 9.68 21.44
C ASN A 222 21.25 8.18 21.68
#